data_5b20270636b304ddd03549e3c830e0d6
#
_entry.id   5b20270636b304ddd03549e3c830e0d6
#
_cell.length_a   1.000
_cell.length_b   1.000
_cell.length_c   1.000
_cell.angle_alpha   90.00
_cell.angle_beta   90.00
_cell.angle_gamma   90.00
#
_symmetry.space_group_name_H-M   'P 1'
#
loop_
_entity.id
_entity.type
_entity.pdbx_description
1 polymer ?
#
loop_
_entity_poly.entity_id
_entity_poly.type
_entity_poly.pdbx_seq_one_letter_code
_entity_poly.pdbx_strand_id
1 'polypeptide(L)'
;MTNRDELKNTGLKATLPRLKILEVFQTGAQRHMSAEDVFRVLLQDRSDVGLATVYRVLAQFEQAGILSRNHFESGKSVYELNEGQHHDHLVCLDCGRVEEFYDADIESRQHEVAKAKGFAIADHALSLYANCVRQACPNRPQTLRQAG
;
A
#
# COMPACT_ATOMS: atom_id res chain seq x y z
N MET A 1 9.43 -16.97 -12.81
CA MET A 1 10.55 -16.33 -12.09
C MET A 1 10.41 -16.59 -10.61
N THR A 2 11.54 -16.93 -9.97
CA THR A 2 11.55 -17.07 -8.51
C THR A 2 11.72 -15.70 -7.83
N ASN A 3 11.42 -15.63 -6.54
CA ASN A 3 11.65 -14.41 -5.75
C ASN A 3 13.13 -14.01 -5.76
N ARG A 4 14.04 -15.00 -5.82
CA ARG A 4 15.47 -14.72 -5.92
C ARG A 4 15.82 -14.02 -7.23
N ASP A 5 15.21 -14.46 -8.32
CA ASP A 5 15.44 -13.87 -9.64
C ASP A 5 14.88 -12.45 -9.69
N GLU A 6 13.70 -12.24 -9.12
CA GLU A 6 13.07 -10.93 -9.04
C GLU A 6 13.97 -9.93 -8.30
N LEU A 7 14.54 -10.33 -7.16
CA LEU A 7 15.46 -9.48 -6.41
C LEU A 7 16.74 -9.21 -7.19
N LYS A 8 17.31 -10.23 -7.82
CA LYS A 8 18.53 -10.08 -8.62
C LYS A 8 18.33 -9.12 -9.78
N ASN A 9 17.18 -9.19 -10.44
CA ASN A 9 16.86 -8.32 -11.58
C ASN A 9 16.78 -6.84 -11.18
N THR A 10 16.54 -6.55 -9.89
CA THR A 10 16.53 -5.19 -9.36
C THR A 10 17.87 -4.77 -8.75
N GLY A 11 18.87 -5.64 -8.82
CA GLY A 11 20.20 -5.38 -8.25
C GLY A 11 20.32 -5.67 -6.76
N LEU A 12 19.31 -6.27 -6.15
CA LEU A 12 19.33 -6.59 -4.72
C LEU A 12 19.76 -8.05 -4.49
N LYS A 13 20.57 -8.25 -3.45
CA LYS A 13 20.91 -9.60 -3.03
C LYS A 13 19.69 -10.30 -2.42
N ALA A 14 19.55 -11.58 -2.71
CA ALA A 14 18.45 -12.40 -2.18
C ALA A 14 18.77 -12.87 -0.74
N THR A 15 18.74 -11.95 0.21
CA THR A 15 18.91 -12.27 1.62
C THR A 15 17.63 -12.87 2.20
N LEU A 16 17.75 -13.62 3.29
CA LEU A 16 16.59 -14.24 3.91
C LEU A 16 15.54 -13.23 4.38
N PRO A 17 15.91 -12.12 5.04
CA PRO A 17 14.90 -11.09 5.39
C PRO A 17 14.16 -10.52 4.18
N ARG A 18 14.88 -10.24 3.09
CA ARG A 18 14.26 -9.72 1.87
C ARG A 18 13.29 -10.71 1.25
N LEU A 19 13.67 -11.99 1.20
CA LEU A 19 12.80 -13.04 0.66
C LEU A 19 11.54 -13.21 1.49
N LYS A 20 11.66 -13.19 2.81
CA LYS A 20 10.52 -13.31 3.72
C LYS A 20 9.55 -12.14 3.57
N ILE A 21 10.08 -10.93 3.50
CA ILE A 21 9.24 -9.73 3.37
C ILE A 21 8.55 -9.70 2.01
N LEU A 22 9.25 -10.03 0.93
CA LEU A 22 8.64 -10.11 -0.40
C LEU A 22 7.49 -11.12 -0.42
N GLU A 23 7.68 -12.28 0.19
CA GLU A 23 6.66 -13.32 0.29
C GLU A 23 5.42 -12.82 1.02
N VAL A 24 5.57 -12.03 2.08
CA VAL A 24 4.42 -11.46 2.83
C VAL A 24 3.51 -10.67 1.90
N PHE A 25 4.07 -9.87 0.98
CA PHE A 25 3.28 -9.10 0.03
C PHE A 25 2.66 -9.97 -1.07
N GLN A 26 3.33 -11.05 -1.46
CA GLN A 26 2.86 -11.92 -2.55
C GLN A 26 1.76 -12.87 -2.11
N THR A 27 1.83 -13.38 -0.89
CA THR A 27 0.92 -14.41 -0.39
C THR A 27 -0.10 -13.89 0.59
N GLY A 28 0.09 -12.68 1.12
CA GLY A 28 -0.81 -12.09 2.10
C GLY A 28 -2.16 -11.72 1.50
N ALA A 29 -3.21 -11.86 2.29
CA ALA A 29 -4.55 -11.44 1.92
C ALA A 29 -4.69 -9.92 1.87
N GLN A 30 -3.83 -9.21 2.59
CA GLN A 30 -3.82 -7.75 2.69
C GLN A 30 -2.80 -7.18 1.72
N ARG A 31 -3.26 -6.42 0.73
CA ARG A 31 -2.39 -5.84 -0.30
C ARG A 31 -1.64 -4.61 0.17
N HIS A 32 -2.25 -3.82 1.05
CA HIS A 32 -1.69 -2.58 1.58
C HIS A 32 -1.26 -2.82 3.01
N MET A 33 0.03 -2.67 3.29
CA MET A 33 0.57 -2.93 4.63
C MET A 33 1.56 -1.85 5.05
N SER A 34 1.44 -1.43 6.31
CA SER A 34 2.48 -0.62 6.95
C SER A 34 3.66 -1.51 7.36
N ALA A 35 4.77 -0.89 7.77
CA ALA A 35 5.91 -1.64 8.28
C ALA A 35 5.52 -2.48 9.51
N GLU A 36 4.69 -1.93 10.38
CA GLU A 36 4.20 -2.62 11.57
C GLU A 36 3.33 -3.82 11.21
N ASP A 37 2.48 -3.69 10.17
CA ASP A 37 1.66 -4.80 9.69
C ASP A 37 2.54 -5.95 9.20
N VAL A 38 3.56 -5.63 8.41
CA VAL A 38 4.53 -6.63 7.92
C VAL A 38 5.24 -7.31 9.09
N PHE A 39 5.70 -6.52 10.05
CA PHE A 39 6.37 -7.05 11.24
C PHE A 39 5.47 -8.00 12.02
N ARG A 40 4.18 -7.65 12.16
CA ARG A 40 3.21 -8.49 12.87
C ARG A 40 3.03 -9.85 12.18
N VAL A 41 2.95 -9.85 10.84
CA VAL A 41 2.87 -11.11 10.08
C VAL A 41 4.12 -11.96 10.30
N LEU A 42 5.31 -11.34 10.25
CA LEU A 42 6.57 -12.04 10.47
C LEU A 42 6.65 -12.63 11.88
N LEU A 43 6.14 -11.93 12.89
CA LEU A 43 6.08 -12.47 14.26
C LEU A 43 5.18 -13.70 14.35
N GLN A 44 4.03 -13.68 13.68
CA GLN A 44 3.13 -14.82 13.63
C GLN A 44 3.79 -16.04 12.98
N ASP A 45 4.63 -15.82 11.99
CA ASP A 45 5.39 -16.86 11.31
C ASP A 45 6.68 -17.24 12.06
N ARG A 46 6.85 -16.75 13.28
CA ARG A 46 8.02 -17.01 14.13
C ARG A 46 9.35 -16.61 13.47
N SER A 47 9.31 -15.57 12.64
CA SER A 47 10.52 -15.00 12.07
C SER A 47 11.26 -14.17 13.11
N ASP A 48 12.59 -14.16 13.04
CA ASP A 48 13.44 -13.35 13.90
C ASP A 48 13.80 -12.00 13.29
N VAL A 49 13.15 -11.62 12.19
CA VAL A 49 13.38 -10.32 11.54
C VAL A 49 12.81 -9.20 12.42
N GLY A 50 13.68 -8.27 12.81
CA GLY A 50 13.29 -7.15 13.66
C GLY A 50 12.62 -6.02 12.88
N LEU A 51 11.93 -5.14 13.60
CA LEU A 51 11.18 -4.03 13.00
C LEU A 51 12.11 -3.08 12.23
N ALA A 52 13.29 -2.77 12.76
CA ALA A 52 14.26 -1.90 12.07
C ALA A 52 14.69 -2.48 10.72
N THR A 53 14.86 -3.81 10.65
CA THR A 53 15.17 -4.48 9.39
C THR A 53 14.01 -4.41 8.42
N VAL A 54 12.77 -4.55 8.92
CA VAL A 54 11.56 -4.39 8.08
C VAL A 54 11.55 -3.01 7.43
N TYR A 55 11.73 -1.94 8.20
CA TYR A 55 11.76 -0.57 7.67
C TYR A 55 12.83 -0.41 6.59
N ARG A 56 14.03 -0.93 6.85
CA ARG A 56 15.14 -0.82 5.90
C ARG A 56 14.86 -1.56 4.60
N VAL A 57 14.34 -2.77 4.69
CA VAL A 57 14.02 -3.59 3.50
C VAL A 57 12.89 -2.96 2.69
N LEU A 58 11.86 -2.44 3.35
CA LEU A 58 10.76 -1.76 2.65
C LEU A 58 11.26 -0.53 1.88
N ALA A 59 12.16 0.25 2.48
CA ALA A 59 12.77 1.40 1.80
C ALA A 59 13.59 0.96 0.58
N GLN A 60 14.35 -0.13 0.70
CA GLN A 60 15.11 -0.69 -0.41
C GLN A 60 14.22 -1.19 -1.54
N PHE A 61 13.10 -1.84 -1.19
CA PHE A 61 12.14 -2.32 -2.18
C PHE A 61 11.42 -1.17 -2.90
N GLU A 62 11.13 -0.09 -2.19
CA GLU A 62 10.58 1.11 -2.80
C GLU A 62 11.56 1.71 -3.81
N GLN A 63 12.82 1.89 -3.42
CA GLN A 63 13.85 2.42 -4.32
C GLN A 63 14.06 1.54 -5.55
N ALA A 64 13.95 0.24 -5.38
CA ALA A 64 14.13 -0.72 -6.48
C ALA A 64 12.89 -0.85 -7.37
N GLY A 65 11.77 -0.20 -7.02
CA GLY A 65 10.54 -0.27 -7.78
C GLY A 65 9.71 -1.54 -7.55
N ILE A 66 10.10 -2.35 -6.57
CA ILE A 66 9.34 -3.57 -6.20
C ILE A 66 8.06 -3.21 -5.48
N LEU A 67 8.13 -2.23 -4.57
CA LEU A 67 7.00 -1.72 -3.81
C LEU A 67 6.74 -0.26 -4.15
N SER A 68 5.47 0.11 -4.08
CA SER A 68 5.04 1.50 -4.07
C SER A 68 4.67 1.89 -2.64
N ARG A 69 5.05 3.08 -2.23
CA ARG A 69 4.70 3.61 -0.93
C ARG A 69 3.66 4.71 -1.09
N ASN A 70 2.58 4.62 -0.32
CA ASN A 70 1.56 5.65 -0.24
C ASN A 70 1.58 6.25 1.17
N HIS A 71 1.62 7.57 1.23
CA HIS A 71 1.59 8.30 2.50
C HIS A 71 0.24 8.99 2.63
N PHE A 72 -0.58 8.53 3.56
CA PHE A 72 -1.92 9.06 3.77
C PHE A 72 -1.92 10.10 4.90
N GLU A 73 -2.96 10.95 4.94
CA GLU A 73 -3.08 12.01 5.95
C GLU A 73 -3.03 11.50 7.39
N SER A 74 -3.38 10.24 7.63
CA SER A 74 -3.26 9.61 8.93
C SER A 74 -1.82 9.52 9.45
N GLY A 75 -0.84 9.91 8.64
CA GLY A 75 0.59 9.83 8.99
C GLY A 75 1.20 8.46 8.74
N LYS A 76 0.40 7.49 8.35
CA LYS A 76 0.90 6.13 8.05
C LYS A 76 1.41 6.02 6.63
N SER A 77 2.60 5.44 6.48
CA SER A 77 3.09 4.97 5.18
C SER A 77 2.63 3.54 4.98
N VAL A 78 2.05 3.28 3.82
CA VAL A 78 1.51 1.98 3.44
C VAL A 78 2.18 1.54 2.15
N TYR A 79 2.58 0.29 2.11
CA TYR A 79 3.31 -0.30 0.98
C TYR A 79 2.44 -1.32 0.26
N GLU A 80 2.65 -1.44 -1.04
CA GLU A 80 2.00 -2.45 -1.88
C GLU A 80 2.93 -2.87 -3.01
N LEU A 81 2.70 -4.06 -3.57
CA LEU A 81 3.46 -4.49 -4.76
C LEU A 81 3.19 -3.53 -5.91
N ASN A 82 4.28 -3.11 -6.57
CA ASN A 82 4.19 -2.23 -7.72
C ASN A 82 3.89 -3.07 -8.97
N GLU A 83 2.62 -3.16 -9.32
CA GLU A 83 2.16 -3.95 -10.47
C GLU A 83 2.09 -3.14 -11.76
N GLY A 84 2.54 -1.88 -11.72
CA GLY A 84 2.63 -1.05 -12.92
C GLY A 84 1.33 -0.42 -13.40
N GLN A 85 0.20 -0.74 -12.81
CA GLN A 85 -1.09 -0.15 -13.17
C GLN A 85 -1.43 0.97 -12.19
N HIS A 86 -1.82 2.12 -12.77
CA HIS A 86 -2.28 3.23 -11.95
C HIS A 86 -3.62 2.88 -11.31
N HIS A 87 -3.74 3.14 -10.01
CA HIS A 87 -4.99 3.06 -9.29
C HIS A 87 -5.03 4.13 -8.22
N ASP A 88 -6.24 4.48 -7.82
CA ASP A 88 -6.50 5.45 -6.76
C ASP A 88 -6.88 4.72 -5.48
N HIS A 89 -6.91 5.44 -4.37
CA HIS A 89 -7.12 4.83 -3.06
C HIS A 89 -8.32 5.46 -2.37
N LEU A 90 -9.10 4.61 -1.69
CA LEU A 90 -10.17 5.03 -0.81
C LEU A 90 -9.82 4.53 0.59
N VAL A 91 -9.60 5.48 1.51
CA VAL A 91 -9.15 5.20 2.87
C VAL A 91 -10.32 5.35 3.83
N CYS A 92 -10.63 4.30 4.58
CA CYS A 92 -11.66 4.36 5.61
C CYS A 92 -11.11 5.05 6.85
N LEU A 93 -11.75 6.14 7.25
CA LEU A 93 -11.35 6.88 8.46
C LEU A 93 -11.70 6.11 9.74
N ASP A 94 -12.66 5.20 9.68
CA ASP A 94 -13.09 4.44 10.85
C ASP A 94 -12.12 3.33 11.23
N CYS A 95 -11.53 2.64 10.24
CA CYS A 95 -10.70 1.47 10.50
C CYS A 95 -9.33 1.50 9.82
N GLY A 96 -9.07 2.50 8.96
CA GLY A 96 -7.81 2.59 8.22
C GLY A 96 -7.73 1.67 7.01
N ARG A 97 -8.79 0.92 6.70
CA ARG A 97 -8.81 0.04 5.53
C ARG A 97 -8.60 0.86 4.25
N VAL A 98 -7.79 0.32 3.33
CA VAL A 98 -7.53 0.95 2.04
C VAL A 98 -8.12 0.07 0.95
N GLU A 99 -8.96 0.65 0.10
CA GLU A 99 -9.45 0.01 -1.11
C GLU A 99 -8.88 0.71 -2.33
N GLU A 100 -8.57 -0.08 -3.36
CA GLU A 100 -8.12 0.45 -4.64
C GLU A 100 -9.30 0.63 -5.56
N PHE A 101 -9.25 1.65 -6.39
CA PHE A 101 -10.21 1.79 -7.48
C PHE A 101 -9.57 2.45 -8.69
N TYR A 102 -10.16 2.21 -9.85
CA TYR A 102 -9.84 2.93 -11.07
C TYR A 102 -11.14 3.33 -11.74
N ASP A 103 -11.26 4.60 -12.08
CA ASP A 103 -12.43 5.13 -12.78
C ASP A 103 -11.96 5.98 -13.94
N ALA A 104 -12.28 5.54 -15.15
CA ALA A 104 -11.84 6.20 -16.37
C ALA A 104 -12.40 7.64 -16.49
N ASP A 105 -13.60 7.90 -15.95
CA ASP A 105 -14.20 9.22 -16.02
C ASP A 105 -13.47 10.19 -15.09
N ILE A 106 -13.09 9.76 -13.89
CA ILE A 106 -12.28 10.57 -12.97
C ILE A 106 -10.93 10.91 -13.61
N GLU A 107 -10.26 9.91 -14.19
CA GLU A 107 -8.99 10.11 -14.89
C GLU A 107 -9.13 11.14 -16.02
N SER A 108 -10.13 10.95 -16.86
CA SER A 108 -10.40 11.84 -17.99
C SER A 108 -10.66 13.28 -17.52
N ARG A 109 -11.44 13.44 -16.45
CA ARG A 109 -11.76 14.75 -15.90
C ARG A 109 -10.55 15.47 -15.36
N GLN A 110 -9.64 14.75 -14.71
CA GLN A 110 -8.37 15.32 -14.21
C GLN A 110 -7.53 15.84 -15.37
N HIS A 111 -7.42 15.10 -16.46
CA HIS A 111 -6.69 15.54 -17.65
C HIS A 111 -7.33 16.76 -18.30
N GLU A 112 -8.65 16.82 -18.37
CA GLU A 112 -9.37 17.98 -18.90
C GLU A 112 -9.11 19.24 -18.06
N VAL A 113 -9.17 19.12 -16.74
CA VAL A 113 -8.90 20.22 -15.81
C VAL A 113 -7.48 20.74 -15.99
N ALA A 114 -6.50 19.84 -16.07
CA ALA A 114 -5.12 20.22 -16.28
C ALA A 114 -4.94 20.95 -17.60
N LYS A 115 -5.51 20.43 -18.67
CA LYS A 115 -5.43 21.02 -20.02
C LYS A 115 -6.05 22.42 -20.04
N ALA A 116 -7.19 22.59 -19.40
CA ALA A 116 -7.86 23.89 -19.35
C ALA A 116 -7.01 24.94 -18.65
N LYS A 117 -6.13 24.53 -17.74
CA LYS A 117 -5.23 25.41 -17.00
C LYS A 117 -3.83 25.50 -17.63
N GLY A 118 -3.62 24.87 -18.78
CA GLY A 118 -2.35 24.92 -19.53
C GLY A 118 -1.31 23.90 -19.11
N PHE A 119 -1.76 22.77 -18.54
CA PHE A 119 -0.85 21.72 -18.04
C PHE A 119 -1.13 20.39 -18.70
N ALA A 120 -0.12 19.54 -18.75
CA ALA A 120 -0.24 18.11 -19.06
C ALA A 120 0.21 17.33 -17.82
N ILE A 121 -0.61 16.39 -17.37
CA ILE A 121 -0.30 15.61 -16.17
C ILE A 121 0.85 14.64 -16.45
N ALA A 122 1.93 14.74 -15.67
CA ALA A 122 3.04 13.78 -15.74
C ALA A 122 2.80 12.61 -14.79
N ASP A 123 2.26 12.89 -13.60
CA ASP A 123 1.95 11.89 -12.58
C ASP A 123 0.91 12.47 -11.64
N HIS A 124 0.14 11.62 -10.99
CA HIS A 124 -0.82 12.06 -9.99
C HIS A 124 -1.17 10.94 -9.02
N ALA A 125 -1.68 11.33 -7.85
CA ALA A 125 -2.20 10.41 -6.86
C ALA A 125 -3.51 10.99 -6.33
N LEU A 126 -4.51 10.14 -6.21
CA LEU A 126 -5.81 10.52 -5.65
C LEU A 126 -6.14 9.59 -4.48
N SER A 127 -6.38 10.18 -3.33
CA SER A 127 -6.81 9.45 -2.15
C SER A 127 -8.09 10.10 -1.63
N LEU A 128 -9.13 9.31 -1.48
CA LEU A 128 -10.39 9.74 -0.88
C LEU A 128 -10.44 9.22 0.55
N TYR A 129 -10.71 10.11 1.48
CA TYR A 129 -10.83 9.79 2.90
C TYR A 129 -12.31 9.79 3.26
N ALA A 130 -12.82 8.63 3.67
CA ALA A 130 -14.25 8.44 3.81
C ALA A 130 -14.61 7.64 5.06
N ASN A 131 -15.84 7.79 5.49
CA ASN A 131 -16.40 6.96 6.55
C ASN A 131 -17.19 5.82 5.93
N CYS A 132 -17.12 4.64 6.55
CA CYS A 132 -17.90 3.50 6.10
C CYS A 132 -19.40 3.77 6.32
N VAL A 133 -20.18 3.75 5.22
CA VAL A 133 -21.63 3.99 5.29
C VAL A 133 -22.42 2.70 5.49
N ARG A 134 -21.78 1.55 5.43
CA ARG A 134 -22.42 0.28 5.76
C ARG A 134 -22.79 0.29 7.24
N GLN A 135 -23.95 -0.27 7.60
CA GLN A 135 -24.40 -0.34 8.99
C GLN A 135 -23.38 -1.02 9.90
N ALA A 136 -22.60 -1.95 9.37
CA ALA A 136 -21.51 -2.57 10.07
C ALA A 136 -20.27 -2.53 9.21
N CYS A 137 -19.41 -1.52 9.44
CA CYS A 137 -18.04 -1.60 8.95
C CYS A 137 -17.36 -2.74 9.73
N PRO A 138 -16.86 -3.82 9.06
CA PRO A 138 -16.33 -4.99 9.76
C PRO A 138 -15.20 -4.66 10.72
N ASN A 139 -14.47 -3.58 10.45
CA ASN A 139 -13.30 -3.18 11.21
C ASN A 139 -13.53 -1.94 12.07
N ARG A 140 -14.78 -1.46 12.16
CA ARG A 140 -15.11 -0.29 12.97
C ARG A 140 -15.04 -0.68 14.45
N PRO A 141 -14.35 0.10 15.31
CA PRO A 141 -14.38 -0.14 16.75
C PRO A 141 -15.83 -0.12 17.27
N GLN A 142 -16.14 -0.99 18.22
CA GLN A 142 -17.50 -1.11 18.76
C GLN A 142 -18.05 0.19 19.35
N THR A 143 -17.17 1.01 19.93
CA THR A 143 -17.54 2.32 20.49
C THR A 143 -18.08 3.27 19.43
N LEU A 144 -17.66 3.15 18.17
CA LEU A 144 -18.14 3.98 17.06
C LEU A 144 -19.38 3.41 16.38
N ARG A 145 -19.69 2.11 16.57
CA ARG A 145 -20.89 1.46 16.02
C ARG A 145 -22.16 1.95 16.68
N GLN A 146 -22.06 2.45 17.90
CA GLN A 146 -23.20 2.93 18.68
C GLN A 146 -23.51 4.41 18.44
N ALA A 147 -22.64 5.14 17.79
CA ALA A 147 -22.75 6.58 17.57
C ALA A 147 -23.32 6.97 16.21
N GLY A 148 -23.69 5.98 15.37
CA GLY A 148 -24.16 6.23 14.02
C GLY A 148 -25.67 6.10 13.84
#